data_ac1d8817841e1547b2bc9365e0beb185
#
_entry.id   ac1d8817841e1547b2bc9365e0beb185
#
_cell.length_a   1.000
_cell.length_b   1.000
_cell.length_c   1.000
_cell.angle_alpha   90.00
_cell.angle_beta   90.00
_cell.angle_gamma   90.00
#
_symmetry.space_group_name_H-M   'P 1'
#
loop_
_entity.id
_entity.type
_entity.pdbx_description
1 polymer ?
#
loop_
_entity_poly.entity_id
_entity_poly.type
_entity_poly.pdbx_seq_one_letter_code
_entity_poly.pdbx_strand_id
1 'polypeptide(L)'
;MNLKERIIELLEEFEKGKYSNVLLNDYFNKNKITAPEKAFVTEVFYGVIRNLIFLDYEIEKRTKKVKKSYLKQLLRISFYQLTFMNSETKAVVWEGAELAKKYGDAIGKFINGVLRTYDREKEAELKDIENKSWAIRYSYPE
;
A
#
# COMPACT_ATOMS: atom_id res chain seq x y z
N MET A 1 -0.15 -0.31 18.77
CA MET A 1 -0.37 -0.90 17.44
C MET A 1 0.16 0.02 16.35
N ASN A 2 0.73 -0.56 15.32
CA ASN A 2 1.35 0.15 14.22
C ASN A 2 0.27 0.85 13.36
N LEU A 3 0.54 2.08 12.92
CA LEU A 3 -0.42 2.82 12.08
C LEU A 3 -0.70 2.10 10.76
N LYS A 4 0.30 1.45 10.19
CA LYS A 4 0.13 0.70 8.94
C LYS A 4 -0.87 -0.44 9.12
N GLU A 5 -0.86 -1.11 10.27
CA GLU A 5 -1.87 -2.13 10.57
C GLU A 5 -3.27 -1.54 10.66
N ARG A 6 -3.39 -0.35 11.23
CA ARG A 6 -4.69 0.33 11.30
C ARG A 6 -5.22 0.64 9.91
N ILE A 7 -4.34 1.09 9.02
CA ILE A 7 -4.74 1.38 7.64
C ILE A 7 -5.14 0.08 6.92
N ILE A 8 -4.43 -1.01 7.19
CA ILE A 8 -4.80 -2.32 6.64
C ILE A 8 -6.24 -2.67 7.05
N GLU A 9 -6.57 -2.52 8.33
CA GLU A 9 -7.92 -2.80 8.83
C GLU A 9 -8.98 -1.91 8.17
N LEU A 10 -8.67 -0.62 8.02
CA LEU A 10 -9.59 0.31 7.36
C LEU A 10 -9.82 -0.08 5.90
N LEU A 11 -8.78 -0.48 5.19
CA LEU A 11 -8.91 -0.92 3.80
C LEU A 11 -9.71 -2.21 3.69
N GLU A 12 -9.54 -3.13 4.64
CA GLU A 12 -10.34 -4.35 4.67
C GLU A 12 -11.83 -4.06 4.85
N GLU A 13 -12.14 -3.10 5.73
CA GLU A 13 -13.53 -2.68 5.93
C GLU A 13 -14.09 -1.96 4.72
N PHE A 14 -13.26 -1.17 4.05
CA PHE A 14 -13.65 -0.51 2.80
C PHE A 14 -14.01 -1.54 1.73
N GLU A 15 -13.25 -2.62 1.62
CA GLU A 15 -13.55 -3.67 0.63
C GLU A 15 -14.85 -4.42 0.95
N LYS A 16 -15.29 -4.40 2.19
CA LYS A 16 -16.59 -4.98 2.59
C LYS A 16 -17.75 -4.07 2.23
N GLY A 17 -17.51 -2.92 1.63
CA GLY A 17 -18.56 -2.03 1.16
C GLY A 17 -18.86 -0.83 2.04
N LYS A 18 -18.08 -0.60 3.09
CA LYS A 18 -18.27 0.56 3.95
C LYS A 18 -17.71 1.82 3.29
N TYR A 19 -18.32 2.96 3.59
CA TYR A 19 -17.91 4.23 3.01
C TYR A 19 -16.60 4.73 3.63
N SER A 20 -15.68 5.16 2.76
CA SER A 20 -14.35 5.57 3.19
C SER A 20 -14.34 6.72 4.19
N ASN A 21 -15.15 7.75 3.94
CA ASN A 21 -15.23 8.89 4.85
C ASN A 21 -15.78 8.53 6.22
N VAL A 22 -16.75 7.61 6.27
CA VAL A 22 -17.33 7.15 7.54
C VAL A 22 -16.28 6.36 8.33
N LEU A 23 -15.57 5.46 7.66
CA LEU A 23 -14.51 4.66 8.28
C LEU A 23 -13.44 5.54 8.92
N LEU A 24 -12.98 6.54 8.18
CA LEU A 24 -11.92 7.41 8.64
C LEU A 24 -12.37 8.29 9.81
N ASN A 25 -13.54 8.87 9.70
CA ASN A 25 -14.09 9.71 10.78
C ASN A 25 -14.31 8.90 12.06
N ASP A 26 -14.85 7.70 11.96
CA ASP A 26 -15.05 6.82 13.12
C ASP A 26 -13.71 6.49 13.78
N TYR A 27 -12.70 6.17 12.98
CA TYR A 27 -11.38 5.84 13.50
C TYR A 27 -10.79 7.04 14.28
N PHE A 28 -10.86 8.23 13.70
CA PHE A 28 -10.32 9.43 14.34
C PHE A 28 -11.10 9.83 15.60
N ASN A 29 -12.40 9.58 15.62
CA ASN A 29 -13.22 9.89 16.80
C ASN A 29 -12.99 8.93 17.96
N LYS A 30 -12.63 7.69 17.68
CA LYS A 30 -12.45 6.64 18.69
C LYS A 30 -11.02 6.53 19.23
N ASN A 31 -10.06 7.20 18.60
CA ASN A 31 -8.67 7.03 18.95
C ASN A 31 -7.98 8.38 19.13
N LYS A 32 -7.06 8.44 20.10
CA LYS A 32 -6.21 9.61 20.25
C LYS A 32 -5.09 9.54 19.23
N ILE A 33 -5.10 10.46 18.28
CA ILE A 33 -4.16 10.46 17.17
C ILE A 33 -3.60 11.87 17.02
N THR A 34 -2.28 11.97 16.87
CA THR A 34 -1.62 13.25 16.63
C THR A 34 -1.94 13.78 15.22
N ALA A 35 -1.77 15.06 15.00
CA ALA A 35 -2.01 15.65 13.68
C ALA A 35 -1.14 15.03 12.58
N PRO A 36 0.18 14.78 12.79
CA PRO A 36 0.97 14.07 11.78
C PRO A 36 0.48 12.66 11.49
N GLU A 37 0.02 11.93 12.51
CA GLU A 37 -0.52 10.59 12.32
C GLU A 37 -1.81 10.61 11.51
N LYS A 38 -2.70 11.56 11.79
CA LYS A 38 -3.93 11.76 10.99
C LYS A 38 -3.59 12.02 9.53
N ALA A 39 -2.61 12.88 9.29
CA ALA A 39 -2.19 13.21 7.93
C ALA A 39 -1.68 11.96 7.20
N PHE A 40 -0.86 11.16 7.88
CA PHE A 40 -0.32 9.93 7.29
C PHE A 40 -1.44 8.94 6.98
N VAL A 41 -2.32 8.68 7.94
CA VAL A 41 -3.43 7.72 7.73
C VAL A 41 -4.33 8.18 6.59
N THR A 42 -4.68 9.47 6.57
CA THR A 42 -5.54 10.05 5.53
C THR A 42 -4.91 9.92 4.15
N GLU A 43 -3.64 10.31 4.04
CA GLU A 43 -2.94 10.22 2.75
C GLU A 43 -2.86 8.80 2.23
N VAL A 44 -2.41 7.87 3.06
CA VAL A 44 -2.21 6.49 2.62
C VAL A 44 -3.55 5.81 2.31
N PHE A 45 -4.52 5.96 3.18
CA PHE A 45 -5.83 5.34 3.00
C PHE A 45 -6.50 5.78 1.70
N TYR A 46 -6.64 7.10 1.51
CA TYR A 46 -7.25 7.61 0.28
C TYR A 46 -6.36 7.43 -0.94
N GLY A 47 -5.04 7.52 -0.76
CA GLY A 47 -4.09 7.31 -1.84
C GLY A 47 -4.19 5.91 -2.43
N VAL A 48 -4.27 4.90 -1.55
CA VAL A 48 -4.45 3.51 -1.98
C VAL A 48 -5.78 3.35 -2.73
N ILE A 49 -6.86 3.90 -2.17
CA ILE A 49 -8.19 3.80 -2.80
C ILE A 49 -8.19 4.44 -4.19
N ARG A 50 -7.61 5.63 -4.33
CA ARG A 50 -7.57 6.33 -5.62
C ARG A 50 -6.70 5.62 -6.66
N ASN A 51 -5.72 4.84 -6.22
CA ASN A 51 -4.77 4.18 -7.10
C ASN A 51 -4.92 2.66 -7.11
N LEU A 52 -6.07 2.15 -6.72
CA LEU A 52 -6.30 0.72 -6.56
C LEU A 52 -6.01 -0.08 -7.82
N ILE A 53 -6.49 0.38 -8.96
CA ILE A 53 -6.29 -0.34 -10.23
C ILE A 53 -4.80 -0.43 -10.56
N PHE A 54 -4.08 0.67 -10.43
CA PHE A 54 -2.65 0.70 -10.67
C PHE A 54 -1.90 -0.22 -9.70
N LEU A 55 -2.22 -0.11 -8.41
CA LEU A 55 -1.53 -0.89 -7.38
C LEU A 55 -1.77 -2.40 -7.57
N ASP A 56 -3.01 -2.79 -7.82
CA ASP A 56 -3.32 -4.20 -8.04
C ASP A 56 -2.67 -4.76 -9.29
N TYR A 57 -2.61 -3.95 -10.35
CA TYR A 57 -1.90 -4.33 -11.57
C TYR A 57 -0.42 -4.59 -11.29
N GLU A 58 0.23 -3.70 -10.56
CA GLU A 58 1.65 -3.84 -10.23
C GLU A 58 1.92 -5.03 -9.31
N ILE A 59 1.01 -5.29 -8.38
CA ILE A 59 1.12 -6.45 -7.50
C ILE A 59 0.98 -7.74 -8.30
N GLU A 60 -0.02 -7.83 -9.17
CA GLU A 60 -0.30 -9.03 -9.96
C GLU A 60 0.80 -9.35 -10.96
N LYS A 61 1.52 -8.36 -11.44
CA LYS A 61 2.68 -8.58 -12.32
C LYS A 61 3.76 -9.40 -11.61
N ARG A 62 3.83 -9.30 -10.29
CA ARG A 62 4.91 -9.89 -9.51
C ARG A 62 4.51 -11.12 -8.72
N THR A 63 3.23 -11.23 -8.38
CA THR A 63 2.76 -12.38 -7.64
C THR A 63 1.24 -12.55 -7.78
N LYS A 64 0.82 -13.80 -7.95
CA LYS A 64 -0.59 -14.18 -7.93
C LYS A 64 -0.92 -15.02 -6.70
N LYS A 65 0.05 -15.17 -5.80
CA LYS A 65 -0.05 -16.08 -4.66
C LYS A 65 -0.69 -15.44 -3.42
N VAL A 66 -0.88 -14.12 -3.42
CA VAL A 66 -1.39 -13.42 -2.24
C VAL A 66 -2.90 -13.50 -2.22
N LYS A 67 -3.42 -14.35 -1.31
CA LYS A 67 -4.86 -14.55 -1.15
C LYS A 67 -5.41 -13.98 0.14
N LYS A 68 -4.57 -13.79 1.15
CA LYS A 68 -4.99 -13.21 2.42
C LYS A 68 -5.22 -11.72 2.28
N SER A 69 -6.38 -11.25 2.72
CA SER A 69 -6.75 -9.84 2.67
C SER A 69 -5.68 -8.96 3.32
N TYR A 70 -5.21 -9.34 4.49
CA TYR A 70 -4.18 -8.59 5.21
C TYR A 70 -2.93 -8.35 4.35
N LEU A 71 -2.41 -9.40 3.73
CA LEU A 71 -1.20 -9.30 2.91
C LEU A 71 -1.43 -8.46 1.65
N LYS A 72 -2.62 -8.58 1.07
CA LYS A 72 -2.98 -7.77 -0.09
C LYS A 72 -2.98 -6.29 0.24
N GLN A 73 -3.59 -5.92 1.37
CA GLN A 73 -3.60 -4.52 1.79
C GLN A 73 -2.20 -4.05 2.16
N LEU A 74 -1.41 -4.90 2.80
CA LEU A 74 -0.03 -4.59 3.15
C LEU A 74 0.79 -4.25 1.90
N LEU A 75 0.65 -5.03 0.85
CA LEU A 75 1.34 -4.78 -0.42
C LEU A 75 0.83 -3.50 -1.08
N ARG A 76 -0.46 -3.25 -1.09
CA ARG A 76 -1.03 -2.02 -1.65
C ARG A 76 -0.45 -0.79 -0.97
N ILE A 77 -0.41 -0.80 0.36
CA ILE A 77 0.14 0.32 1.14
C ILE A 77 1.62 0.49 0.85
N SER A 78 2.38 -0.59 0.87
CA SER A 78 3.83 -0.52 0.66
C SER A 78 4.18 -0.05 -0.75
N PHE A 79 3.48 -0.54 -1.76
CA PHE A 79 3.66 -0.08 -3.13
C PHE A 79 3.32 1.40 -3.26
N TYR A 80 2.23 1.83 -2.60
CA TYR A 80 1.86 3.24 -2.59
C TYR A 80 2.97 4.11 -1.99
N GLN A 81 3.50 3.70 -0.84
CA GLN A 81 4.58 4.43 -0.19
C GLN A 81 5.81 4.56 -1.08
N LEU A 82 6.19 3.46 -1.74
CA LEU A 82 7.37 3.45 -2.60
C LEU A 82 7.18 4.26 -3.88
N THR A 83 5.95 4.35 -4.37
CA THR A 83 5.67 5.00 -5.67
C THR A 83 5.30 6.47 -5.52
N PHE A 84 4.44 6.79 -4.58
CA PHE A 84 3.82 8.12 -4.50
C PHE A 84 4.28 8.96 -3.33
N MET A 85 4.85 8.35 -2.29
CA MET A 85 5.28 9.08 -1.10
C MET A 85 6.78 9.30 -1.02
N ASN A 86 7.53 8.72 -1.94
CA ASN A 86 8.99 8.80 -1.95
C ASN A 86 9.58 8.36 -0.60
N SER A 87 8.98 7.35 0.02
CA SER A 87 9.41 6.84 1.30
C SER A 87 10.73 6.07 1.18
N GLU A 88 11.50 6.04 2.27
CA GLU A 88 12.76 5.30 2.28
C GLU A 88 12.50 3.81 2.06
N THR A 89 13.15 3.25 1.04
CA THR A 89 12.94 1.86 0.65
C THR A 89 13.20 0.87 1.77
N LYS A 90 14.32 1.03 2.47
CA LYS A 90 14.68 0.10 3.54
C LYS A 90 13.63 0.05 4.64
N ALA A 91 13.10 1.20 5.02
CA ALA A 91 12.08 1.29 6.06
C ALA A 91 10.78 0.62 5.63
N VAL A 92 10.32 0.87 4.40
CA VAL A 92 9.09 0.27 3.87
C VAL A 92 9.23 -1.24 3.75
N VAL A 93 10.35 -1.72 3.22
CA VAL A 93 10.60 -3.15 3.04
C VAL A 93 10.67 -3.86 4.40
N TRP A 94 11.43 -3.28 5.33
CA TRP A 94 11.57 -3.87 6.67
C TRP A 94 10.22 -3.95 7.38
N GLU A 95 9.48 -2.87 7.40
CA GLU A 95 8.17 -2.85 8.07
C GLU A 95 7.19 -3.82 7.44
N GLY A 96 7.15 -3.87 6.10
CA GLY A 96 6.29 -4.82 5.40
C GLY A 96 6.61 -6.26 5.74
N ALA A 97 7.90 -6.62 5.74
CA ALA A 97 8.32 -7.97 6.07
C ALA A 97 8.00 -8.31 7.54
N GLU A 98 8.23 -7.37 8.46
CA GLU A 98 7.93 -7.59 9.88
C GLU A 98 6.45 -7.82 10.12
N LEU A 99 5.58 -7.02 9.51
CA LEU A 99 4.13 -7.20 9.65
C LEU A 99 3.66 -8.52 9.04
N ALA A 100 4.27 -8.95 7.94
CA ALA A 100 3.92 -10.20 7.29
C ALA A 100 4.34 -11.44 8.09
N LYS A 101 5.29 -11.30 9.00
CA LYS A 101 5.79 -12.43 9.80
C LYS A 101 4.73 -13.06 10.69
N LYS A 102 3.63 -12.36 10.97
CA LYS A 102 2.55 -12.98 11.74
C LYS A 102 1.96 -14.20 11.02
N TYR A 103 2.19 -14.31 9.72
CA TYR A 103 1.79 -15.48 8.93
C TYR A 103 2.97 -16.44 8.68
N GLY A 104 4.10 -16.23 9.36
CA GLY A 104 5.28 -17.08 9.29
C GLY A 104 6.48 -16.37 8.69
N ASP A 105 7.68 -16.84 9.06
CA ASP A 105 8.94 -16.26 8.57
C ASP A 105 9.07 -16.33 7.05
N ALA A 106 8.61 -17.42 6.46
CA ALA A 106 8.65 -17.59 5.01
C ALA A 106 7.82 -16.52 4.31
N ILE A 107 6.67 -16.15 4.89
CA ILE A 107 5.81 -15.10 4.33
C ILE A 107 6.50 -13.73 4.46
N GLY A 108 7.17 -13.48 5.58
CA GLY A 108 7.96 -12.26 5.74
C GLY A 108 9.02 -12.12 4.67
N LYS A 109 9.75 -13.22 4.40
CA LYS A 109 10.78 -13.24 3.34
C LYS A 109 10.17 -13.04 1.96
N PHE A 110 9.01 -13.64 1.71
CA PHE A 110 8.30 -13.49 0.45
C PHE A 110 7.93 -12.02 0.21
N ILE A 111 7.34 -11.36 1.20
CA ILE A 111 6.97 -9.96 1.09
C ILE A 111 8.20 -9.08 0.89
N ASN A 112 9.29 -9.37 1.62
CA ASN A 112 10.56 -8.66 1.45
C ASN A 112 11.01 -8.74 -0.01
N GLY A 113 10.99 -9.93 -0.60
CA GLY A 113 11.39 -10.14 -1.99
C GLY A 113 10.52 -9.38 -2.98
N VAL A 114 9.20 -9.43 -2.78
CA VAL A 114 8.26 -8.72 -3.66
C VAL A 114 8.52 -7.21 -3.62
N LEU A 115 8.69 -6.65 -2.43
CA LEU A 115 8.90 -5.20 -2.28
C LEU A 115 10.24 -4.74 -2.85
N ARG A 116 11.30 -5.52 -2.65
CA ARG A 116 12.61 -5.19 -3.22
C ARG A 116 12.58 -5.26 -4.75
N THR A 117 11.92 -6.26 -5.30
CA THR A 117 11.77 -6.40 -6.74
C THR A 117 11.00 -5.22 -7.30
N TYR A 118 9.89 -4.85 -6.67
CA TYR A 118 9.10 -3.70 -7.11
C TYR A 118 9.93 -2.42 -7.09
N ASP A 119 10.67 -2.19 -6.01
CA ASP A 119 11.47 -0.98 -5.87
C ASP A 119 12.51 -0.83 -6.99
N ARG A 120 13.17 -1.94 -7.36
CA ARG A 120 14.15 -1.92 -8.44
C ARG A 120 13.49 -1.69 -9.79
N GLU A 121 12.36 -2.35 -10.03
CA GLU A 121 11.69 -2.32 -11.34
C GLU A 121 10.93 -1.03 -11.60
N LYS A 122 10.38 -0.43 -10.56
CA LYS A 122 9.58 0.79 -10.73
C LYS A 122 10.37 1.94 -11.32
N GLU A 123 11.65 2.05 -11.00
CA GLU A 123 12.50 3.11 -11.56
C GLU A 123 12.66 2.99 -13.06
N ALA A 124 12.88 1.77 -13.55
CA ALA A 124 12.98 1.52 -14.98
C ALA A 124 11.65 1.77 -15.68
N GLU A 125 10.54 1.35 -15.07
CA GLU A 125 9.20 1.56 -15.61
C GLU A 125 8.84 3.04 -15.66
N LEU A 126 9.19 3.81 -14.62
CA LEU A 126 8.90 5.25 -14.58
C LEU A 126 9.68 5.99 -15.66
N LYS A 127 10.93 5.61 -15.93
CA LYS A 127 11.71 6.19 -17.01
C LYS A 127 11.06 5.93 -18.37
N ASP A 128 10.55 4.72 -18.56
CA ASP A 128 9.85 4.36 -19.78
C ASP A 128 8.57 5.17 -19.95
N ILE A 129 7.84 5.39 -18.86
CA ILE A 129 6.61 6.20 -18.83
C ILE A 129 6.91 7.66 -19.16
N GLU A 130 8.01 8.21 -18.65
CA GLU A 130 8.43 9.58 -18.96
C GLU A 130 8.67 9.77 -20.45
N ASN A 131 9.16 8.73 -21.12
CA ASN A 131 9.37 8.75 -22.56
C ASN A 131 8.06 8.56 -23.34
N LYS A 132 7.00 8.12 -22.67
CA LYS A 132 5.69 7.84 -23.27
C LYS A 132 4.60 8.55 -22.46
N SER A 133 4.44 9.83 -22.68
CA SER A 133 3.56 10.67 -21.86
C SER A 133 2.13 10.15 -21.70
N TRP A 134 1.59 9.40 -22.68
CA TRP A 134 0.26 8.83 -22.60
C TRP A 134 0.14 7.75 -21.50
N ALA A 135 1.22 7.04 -21.21
CA ALA A 135 1.20 5.94 -20.24
C ALA A 135 0.97 6.41 -18.82
N ILE A 136 1.29 7.66 -18.51
CA ILE A 136 1.10 8.23 -17.17
C ILE A 136 -0.38 8.18 -16.77
N ARG A 137 -1.29 8.27 -17.72
CA ARG A 137 -2.73 8.27 -17.47
C ARG A 137 -3.24 6.98 -16.83
N TYR A 138 -2.53 5.89 -16.99
CA TYR A 138 -2.92 4.61 -16.38
C TYR A 138 -2.77 4.59 -14.87
N SER A 139 -2.02 5.52 -14.32
CA SER A 139 -1.84 5.62 -12.86
C SER A 139 -3.07 6.18 -12.16
N TYR A 140 -4.03 6.71 -12.90
CA TYR A 140 -5.20 7.39 -12.35
C TYR A 140 -6.49 6.74 -12.86
N PRO A 141 -7.02 5.78 -12.11
CA PRO A 141 -8.29 5.17 -12.46
C PRO A 141 -9.43 6.14 -12.15
N GLU A 142 -10.08 6.58 -13.13
CA GLU A 142 -11.28 7.42 -12.97
C GLU A 142 -12.48 6.78 -13.55
#